data_86e1a8c463964d5fdcad161b77c876dc
#
_entry.id   86e1a8c463964d5fdcad161b77c876dc
#
_cell.length_a   1.000
_cell.length_b   1.000
_cell.length_c   1.000
_cell.angle_alpha   90.00
_cell.angle_beta   90.00
_cell.angle_gamma   90.00
#
_symmetry.space_group_name_H-M   'P 1'
#
loop_
_entity.id
_entity.type
_entity.pdbx_description
1 polymer ?
#
loop_
_entity_poly.entity_id
_entity_poly.type
_entity_poly.pdbx_seq_one_letter_code
_entity_poly.pdbx_strand_id
1 'polypeptide(L)'
;MKIGLASYECRMNDIGFNLKQIEKAIVESKDADLVCFGEAFLQGFAAVTSDYEMDIKMAVEQDSLPVAKIRELSLQYRKAVMVWYIEKDGPDIYSSYALIEGGSVIHNYRRISKNWKDYNITNGNYREGTDTSPFLFHGVEMTVALCGDLWIYPESFRCSGLLIWPVYVNFDLDESESGEYAKQAAMACGKALLVNPLSKEPISRGGAFFFENGKVKQSLGLDKEGVLVVEV
;
A
#
# COMPACT_ATOMS: atom_id res chain seq x y z
N MET A 1 15.18 -5.05 -11.51
CA MET A 1 14.61 -5.33 -10.16
C MET A 1 13.27 -6.01 -10.35
N LYS A 2 12.97 -7.04 -9.54
CA LYS A 2 11.69 -7.74 -9.59
C LYS A 2 10.81 -7.33 -8.40
N ILE A 3 9.58 -6.93 -8.66
CA ILE A 3 8.63 -6.47 -7.64
C ILE A 3 7.42 -7.40 -7.64
N GLY A 4 7.08 -7.94 -6.47
CA GLY A 4 5.90 -8.74 -6.24
C GLY A 4 4.74 -7.87 -5.73
N LEU A 5 3.60 -7.90 -6.41
CA LEU A 5 2.37 -7.25 -5.97
C LEU A 5 1.48 -8.31 -5.32
N ALA A 6 1.31 -8.22 -4.01
CA ALA A 6 0.66 -9.24 -3.21
C ALA A 6 -0.84 -8.94 -3.00
N SER A 7 -1.70 -9.61 -3.75
CA SER A 7 -3.15 -9.60 -3.54
C SER A 7 -3.53 -10.76 -2.62
N TYR A 8 -3.60 -10.50 -1.33
CA TYR A 8 -3.90 -11.46 -0.27
C TYR A 8 -5.04 -10.98 0.60
N GLU A 9 -5.72 -11.91 1.32
CA GLU A 9 -6.77 -11.56 2.27
C GLU A 9 -6.19 -10.74 3.42
N CYS A 10 -6.80 -9.59 3.71
CA CYS A 10 -6.60 -8.88 4.96
C CYS A 10 -7.91 -8.86 5.76
N ARG A 11 -7.79 -8.83 7.09
CA ARG A 11 -8.93 -8.80 8.02
C ARG A 11 -8.88 -7.56 8.88
N MET A 12 -10.05 -6.99 9.09
CA MET A 12 -10.22 -5.85 9.98
C MET A 12 -9.83 -6.21 11.41
N ASN A 13 -8.97 -5.39 12.01
CA ASN A 13 -8.52 -5.52 13.41
C ASN A 13 -7.85 -6.86 13.76
N ASP A 14 -7.46 -7.68 12.77
CA ASP A 14 -6.74 -8.93 12.99
C ASP A 14 -5.30 -8.85 12.48
N ILE A 15 -4.50 -8.02 13.16
CA ILE A 15 -3.08 -7.81 12.83
C ILE A 15 -2.33 -9.15 12.81
N GLY A 16 -2.68 -10.08 13.71
CA GLY A 16 -2.04 -11.39 13.77
C GLY A 16 -2.27 -12.24 12.52
N PHE A 17 -3.49 -12.24 11.99
CA PHE A 17 -3.80 -12.87 10.70
C PHE A 17 -3.07 -12.15 9.54
N ASN A 18 -3.13 -10.82 9.52
CA ASN A 18 -2.56 -10.02 8.45
C ASN A 18 -1.03 -10.18 8.36
N LEU A 19 -0.34 -10.27 9.50
CA LEU A 19 1.10 -10.58 9.55
C LEU A 19 1.42 -11.97 8.98
N LYS A 20 0.58 -12.98 9.21
CA LYS A 20 0.74 -14.31 8.60
C LYS A 20 0.56 -14.26 7.08
N GLN A 21 -0.35 -13.44 6.58
CA GLN A 21 -0.53 -13.25 5.15
C GLN A 21 0.66 -12.51 4.53
N ILE A 22 1.23 -11.52 5.23
CA ILE A 22 2.47 -10.86 4.81
C ILE A 22 3.61 -11.89 4.69
N GLU A 23 3.82 -12.72 5.71
CA GLU A 23 4.84 -13.77 5.66
C GLU A 23 4.60 -14.77 4.52
N LYS A 24 3.35 -15.23 4.34
CA LYS A 24 2.96 -16.12 3.24
C LYS A 24 3.31 -15.52 1.88
N ALA A 25 2.93 -14.27 1.64
CA ALA A 25 3.23 -13.58 0.38
C ALA A 25 4.74 -13.41 0.14
N ILE A 26 5.51 -13.10 1.18
CA ILE A 26 6.98 -13.02 1.12
C ILE A 26 7.58 -14.37 0.70
N VAL A 27 7.12 -15.47 1.30
CA VAL A 27 7.58 -16.82 0.98
C VAL A 27 7.23 -17.24 -0.44
N GLU A 28 6.02 -16.91 -0.89
CA GLU A 28 5.52 -17.27 -2.23
C GLU A 28 6.15 -16.41 -3.34
N SER A 29 6.60 -15.19 -3.03
CA SER A 29 7.26 -14.28 -3.98
C SER A 29 8.75 -14.58 -4.19
N LYS A 30 9.13 -15.85 -4.47
CA LYS A 30 10.51 -16.34 -4.45
C LYS A 30 11.52 -15.47 -5.20
N ASP A 31 11.14 -14.96 -6.36
CA ASP A 31 12.01 -14.21 -7.27
C ASP A 31 11.91 -12.68 -7.13
N ALA A 32 11.07 -12.17 -6.21
CA ALA A 32 10.94 -10.74 -6.01
C ALA A 32 11.99 -10.18 -5.05
N ASP A 33 12.53 -9.02 -5.36
CA ASP A 33 13.41 -8.23 -4.50
C ASP A 33 12.60 -7.42 -3.48
N LEU A 34 11.40 -6.95 -3.89
CA LEU A 34 10.45 -6.16 -3.11
C LEU A 34 9.06 -6.78 -3.21
N VAL A 35 8.32 -6.83 -2.10
CA VAL A 35 6.92 -7.26 -2.05
C VAL A 35 6.05 -6.09 -1.58
N CYS A 36 5.07 -5.70 -2.40
CA CYS A 36 4.15 -4.59 -2.13
C CYS A 36 2.75 -5.12 -1.79
N PHE A 37 2.16 -4.59 -0.73
CA PHE A 37 0.80 -4.88 -0.29
C PHE A 37 -0.14 -3.70 -0.57
N GLY A 38 -1.45 -3.97 -0.68
CA GLY A 38 -2.46 -2.94 -0.88
C GLY A 38 -2.64 -2.02 0.33
N GLU A 39 -3.42 -0.96 0.16
CA GLU A 39 -3.86 -0.11 1.27
C GLU A 39 -4.66 -0.94 2.28
N ALA A 40 -4.67 -0.53 3.51
CA ALA A 40 -5.37 -1.16 4.63
C ALA A 40 -4.83 -2.52 5.08
N PHE A 41 -3.67 -2.97 4.60
CA PHE A 41 -3.26 -4.37 4.76
C PHE A 41 -2.94 -4.76 6.22
N LEU A 42 -2.30 -3.89 7.02
CA LEU A 42 -1.88 -4.31 8.38
C LEU A 42 -3.04 -4.36 9.37
N GLN A 43 -3.90 -3.32 9.43
CA GLN A 43 -5.00 -3.23 10.38
C GLN A 43 -6.38 -3.51 9.77
N GLY A 44 -6.52 -3.48 8.46
CA GLY A 44 -7.79 -3.56 7.74
C GLY A 44 -8.42 -2.20 7.48
N PHE A 45 -9.29 -2.12 6.47
CA PHE A 45 -9.85 -0.85 5.99
C PHE A 45 -10.73 -0.13 7.04
N ALA A 46 -11.63 -0.87 7.68
CA ALA A 46 -12.55 -0.30 8.67
C ALA A 46 -11.93 -0.18 10.08
N ALA A 47 -10.60 -0.33 10.20
CA ALA A 47 -9.89 -0.06 11.44
C ALA A 47 -9.82 1.45 11.75
N VAL A 48 -10.03 2.33 10.76
CA VAL A 48 -10.25 3.76 10.97
C VAL A 48 -11.73 4.00 11.16
N THR A 49 -12.14 4.26 12.41
CA THR A 49 -13.55 4.45 12.81
C THR A 49 -13.96 5.92 12.84
N SER A 50 -12.99 6.83 12.76
CA SER A 50 -13.13 8.29 12.97
C SER A 50 -13.44 8.68 14.43
N ASP A 51 -13.39 7.72 15.37
CA ASP A 51 -13.35 7.94 16.80
C ASP A 51 -11.89 7.90 17.26
N TYR A 52 -11.35 9.06 17.66
CA TYR A 52 -9.94 9.19 18.01
C TYR A 52 -9.52 8.26 19.15
N GLU A 53 -10.37 8.07 20.18
CA GLU A 53 -10.04 7.23 21.33
C GLU A 53 -9.94 5.73 20.96
N MET A 54 -10.65 5.33 19.92
CA MET A 54 -10.56 3.99 19.33
C MET A 54 -9.36 3.87 18.40
N ASP A 55 -9.22 4.83 17.48
CA ASP A 55 -8.26 4.74 16.38
C ASP A 55 -6.82 4.91 16.87
N ILE A 56 -6.57 5.75 17.89
CA ILE A 56 -5.22 5.91 18.48
C ILE A 56 -4.71 4.64 19.17
N LYS A 57 -5.60 3.78 19.65
CA LYS A 57 -5.24 2.47 20.23
C LYS A 57 -4.93 1.43 19.17
N MET A 58 -5.54 1.57 17.99
CA MET A 58 -5.30 0.68 16.85
C MET A 58 -4.08 1.12 16.03
N ALA A 59 -3.78 2.42 16.02
CA ALA A 59 -2.61 2.97 15.36
C ALA A 59 -1.31 2.48 16.01
N VAL A 60 -0.28 2.25 15.20
CA VAL A 60 0.98 1.66 15.65
C VAL A 60 2.17 2.57 15.31
N GLU A 61 3.13 2.62 16.20
CA GLU A 61 4.41 3.32 15.99
C GLU A 61 5.33 2.47 15.11
N GLN A 62 6.33 3.09 14.47
CA GLN A 62 7.28 2.38 13.58
C GLN A 62 8.18 1.38 14.32
N ASP A 63 8.32 1.49 15.64
CA ASP A 63 9.05 0.57 16.52
C ASP A 63 8.13 -0.41 17.27
N SER A 64 6.83 -0.37 17.02
CA SER A 64 5.84 -1.27 17.61
C SER A 64 6.05 -2.74 17.23
N LEU A 65 5.51 -3.66 18.05
CA LEU A 65 5.62 -5.10 17.78
C LEU A 65 5.14 -5.54 16.39
N PRO A 66 4.00 -5.05 15.83
CA PRO A 66 3.58 -5.42 14.49
C PRO A 66 4.60 -5.01 13.41
N VAL A 67 5.12 -3.78 13.46
CA VAL A 67 6.11 -3.29 12.50
C VAL A 67 7.46 -4.00 12.72
N ALA A 68 7.87 -4.25 13.96
CA ALA A 68 9.05 -5.03 14.29
C ALA A 68 8.99 -6.44 13.68
N LYS A 69 7.79 -7.07 13.67
CA LYS A 69 7.61 -8.40 13.04
C LYS A 69 7.84 -8.34 11.53
N ILE A 70 7.36 -7.30 10.84
CA ILE A 70 7.61 -7.14 9.40
C ILE A 70 9.10 -6.88 9.14
N ARG A 71 9.77 -6.12 10.01
CA ARG A 71 11.23 -5.90 9.96
C ARG A 71 12.01 -7.21 10.11
N GLU A 72 11.60 -8.09 11.04
CA GLU A 72 12.17 -9.44 11.19
C GLU A 72 11.99 -10.28 9.91
N LEU A 73 10.77 -10.28 9.33
CA LEU A 73 10.51 -11.01 8.09
C LEU A 73 11.36 -10.49 6.93
N SER A 74 11.48 -9.16 6.78
CA SER A 74 12.35 -8.55 5.77
C SER A 74 13.80 -9.03 5.90
N LEU A 75 14.33 -9.07 7.13
CA LEU A 75 15.68 -9.53 7.41
C LEU A 75 15.83 -11.04 7.16
N GLN A 76 14.89 -11.85 7.69
CA GLN A 76 14.89 -13.31 7.60
C GLN A 76 14.88 -13.79 6.16
N TYR A 77 14.01 -13.23 5.33
CA TYR A 77 13.82 -13.63 3.94
C TYR A 77 14.67 -12.81 2.95
N ARG A 78 15.43 -11.82 3.44
CA ARG A 78 16.26 -10.91 2.64
C ARG A 78 15.46 -10.27 1.51
N LYS A 79 14.25 -9.79 1.83
CA LYS A 79 13.33 -9.13 0.91
C LYS A 79 12.88 -7.79 1.46
N ALA A 80 12.79 -6.81 0.59
CA ALA A 80 12.13 -5.57 0.95
C ALA A 80 10.61 -5.77 0.96
N VAL A 81 9.93 -5.02 1.82
CA VAL A 81 8.47 -5.07 1.99
C VAL A 81 7.91 -3.67 1.99
N MET A 82 6.89 -3.40 1.20
CA MET A 82 6.09 -2.19 1.30
C MET A 82 4.69 -2.52 1.81
N VAL A 83 4.31 -1.91 2.92
CA VAL A 83 3.04 -2.21 3.60
C VAL A 83 2.37 -0.95 4.13
N TRP A 84 1.04 -0.90 4.00
CA TRP A 84 0.21 0.12 4.60
C TRP A 84 -0.07 -0.17 6.07
N TYR A 85 -0.12 0.89 6.87
CA TYR A 85 -0.52 0.84 8.26
C TYR A 85 -1.12 2.17 8.73
N ILE A 86 -1.97 2.11 9.76
CA ILE A 86 -2.38 3.29 10.53
C ILE A 86 -1.20 3.63 11.44
N GLU A 87 -0.49 4.71 11.12
CA GLU A 87 0.67 5.18 11.85
C GLU A 87 0.25 6.06 13.03
N LYS A 88 0.87 5.81 14.17
CA LYS A 88 0.83 6.68 15.33
C LYS A 88 2.18 7.42 15.44
N ASP A 89 2.11 8.75 15.53
CA ASP A 89 3.28 9.60 15.78
C ASP A 89 2.92 10.60 16.90
N GLY A 90 3.32 10.26 18.14
CA GLY A 90 2.85 10.95 19.33
C GLY A 90 1.32 10.91 19.45
N PRO A 91 0.63 12.06 19.46
CA PRO A 91 -0.83 12.12 19.48
C PRO A 91 -1.46 12.02 18.07
N ASP A 92 -0.66 12.10 17.02
CA ASP A 92 -1.17 12.21 15.65
C ASP A 92 -1.30 10.82 14.99
N ILE A 93 -2.31 10.71 14.11
CA ILE A 93 -2.62 9.49 13.33
C ILE A 93 -2.48 9.82 11.86
N TYR A 94 -1.83 8.92 11.11
CA TYR A 94 -1.62 9.02 9.67
C TYR A 94 -2.02 7.72 8.95
N SER A 95 -2.47 7.85 7.71
CA SER A 95 -2.50 6.73 6.77
C SER A 95 -1.14 6.65 6.08
N SER A 96 -0.37 5.60 6.33
CA SER A 96 1.04 5.54 5.96
C SER A 96 1.40 4.29 5.19
N TYR A 97 2.49 4.37 4.41
CA TYR A 97 3.04 3.27 3.63
C TYR A 97 4.54 3.19 3.82
N ALA A 98 4.97 2.16 4.54
CA ALA A 98 6.38 1.98 4.88
C ALA A 98 7.10 1.07 3.88
N LEU A 99 8.32 1.45 3.48
CA LEU A 99 9.30 0.56 2.84
C LEU A 99 10.26 0.06 3.90
N ILE A 100 10.31 -1.25 4.06
CA ILE A 100 11.12 -1.94 5.07
C ILE A 100 12.13 -2.83 4.36
N GLU A 101 13.41 -2.65 4.64
CA GLU A 101 14.49 -3.48 4.11
C GLU A 101 15.56 -3.73 5.17
N GLY A 102 16.12 -4.96 5.18
CA GLY A 102 17.22 -5.33 6.07
C GLY A 102 16.92 -5.12 7.56
N GLY A 103 15.63 -5.24 7.95
CA GLY A 103 15.20 -5.04 9.33
C GLY A 103 14.99 -3.56 9.72
N SER A 104 14.97 -2.63 8.78
CA SER A 104 14.80 -1.19 9.02
C SER A 104 13.70 -0.60 8.15
N VAL A 105 12.96 0.39 8.68
CA VAL A 105 12.12 1.27 7.86
C VAL A 105 13.06 2.26 7.17
N ILE A 106 13.15 2.19 5.84
CA ILE A 106 14.06 3.03 5.05
C ILE A 106 13.36 4.17 4.32
N HIS A 107 12.05 4.07 4.18
CA HIS A 107 11.19 5.14 3.68
C HIS A 107 9.79 5.00 4.29
N ASN A 108 9.13 6.11 4.59
CA ASN A 108 7.76 6.12 5.12
C ASN A 108 6.97 7.25 4.45
N TYR A 109 6.05 6.87 3.59
CA TYR A 109 5.13 7.80 2.95
C TYR A 109 3.87 7.98 3.79
N ARG A 110 3.42 9.22 4.01
CA ARG A 110 2.15 9.58 4.65
C ARG A 110 1.21 10.16 3.62
N ARG A 111 0.01 9.60 3.50
CA ARG A 111 -1.03 10.00 2.55
C ARG A 111 -1.33 11.49 2.66
N ILE A 112 -1.43 12.18 1.51
CA ILE A 112 -1.68 13.63 1.45
C ILE A 112 -3.15 13.97 1.23
N SER A 113 -3.95 13.06 0.68
CA SER A 113 -5.39 13.25 0.47
C SER A 113 -6.20 12.92 1.73
N LYS A 114 -7.27 13.66 1.98
CA LYS A 114 -8.06 13.60 3.23
C LYS A 114 -9.05 12.44 3.30
N ASN A 115 -9.37 11.80 2.19
CA ASN A 115 -10.47 10.83 2.08
C ASN A 115 -10.15 9.41 2.61
N TRP A 116 -9.13 9.27 3.46
CA TRP A 116 -8.88 8.04 4.22
C TRP A 116 -9.62 8.01 5.58
N LYS A 117 -10.27 9.11 5.92
CA LYS A 117 -11.01 9.36 7.18
C LYS A 117 -12.25 10.17 6.87
N ASP A 118 -13.23 10.18 7.78
CA ASP A 118 -14.32 11.16 7.71
C ASP A 118 -13.84 12.51 8.28
N TYR A 119 -13.34 13.38 7.39
CA TYR A 119 -12.79 14.69 7.75
C TYR A 119 -13.83 15.70 8.28
N ASN A 120 -15.13 15.36 8.27
CA ASN A 120 -16.17 16.20 8.86
C ASN A 120 -16.30 16.00 10.37
N ILE A 121 -15.90 14.84 10.89
CA ILE A 121 -16.03 14.47 12.30
C ILE A 121 -14.70 14.21 13.00
N THR A 122 -13.62 13.92 12.25
CA THR A 122 -12.29 13.68 12.84
C THR A 122 -11.69 14.98 13.39
N ASN A 123 -10.95 14.87 14.49
CA ASN A 123 -10.26 16.00 15.12
C ASN A 123 -8.93 16.31 14.42
N GLY A 124 -8.21 17.34 14.89
CA GLY A 124 -6.94 17.79 14.31
C GLY A 124 -5.76 16.82 14.47
N ASN A 125 -5.91 15.72 15.18
CA ASN A 125 -4.88 14.69 15.33
C ASN A 125 -4.85 13.70 14.14
N TYR A 126 -5.88 13.68 13.30
CA TYR A 126 -5.83 12.95 12.03
C TYR A 126 -5.13 13.83 10.99
N ARG A 127 -3.91 13.50 10.66
CA ARG A 127 -3.03 14.32 9.84
C ARG A 127 -2.81 13.74 8.45
N GLU A 128 -2.57 14.63 7.50
CA GLU A 128 -2.04 14.31 6.18
C GLU A 128 -0.52 14.50 6.14
N GLY A 129 0.14 13.73 5.26
CA GLY A 129 1.52 13.95 4.88
C GLY A 129 1.69 15.22 4.05
N THR A 130 2.93 15.61 3.83
CA THR A 130 3.29 16.81 3.04
C THR A 130 4.39 16.54 2.02
N ASP A 131 5.00 15.35 2.05
CA ASP A 131 6.10 14.98 1.17
C ASP A 131 5.66 13.94 0.15
N THR A 132 5.81 14.27 -1.12
CA THR A 132 5.54 13.41 -2.28
C THR A 132 6.81 13.18 -3.11
N SER A 133 7.97 13.53 -2.57
CA SER A 133 9.24 13.45 -3.28
C SER A 133 9.55 12.02 -3.70
N PRO A 134 9.99 11.80 -4.95
CA PRO A 134 10.53 10.53 -5.35
C PRO A 134 11.76 10.13 -4.52
N PHE A 135 11.95 8.85 -4.33
CA PHE A 135 13.13 8.29 -3.65
C PHE A 135 13.81 7.25 -4.53
N LEU A 136 15.08 6.99 -4.27
CA LEU A 136 15.85 6.00 -5.00
C LEU A 136 15.89 4.68 -4.21
N PHE A 137 15.46 3.58 -4.84
CA PHE A 137 15.53 2.24 -4.26
C PHE A 137 16.16 1.27 -5.27
N HIS A 138 17.28 0.65 -4.91
CA HIS A 138 18.08 -0.25 -5.77
C HIS A 138 18.32 0.31 -7.19
N GLY A 139 18.58 1.61 -7.29
CA GLY A 139 18.84 2.29 -8.57
C GLY A 139 17.60 2.65 -9.39
N VAL A 140 16.41 2.36 -8.90
CA VAL A 140 15.12 2.74 -9.50
C VAL A 140 14.54 3.94 -8.76
N GLU A 141 14.24 5.02 -9.47
CA GLU A 141 13.46 6.13 -8.93
C GLU A 141 12.01 5.68 -8.72
N MET A 142 11.49 5.86 -7.50
CA MET A 142 10.14 5.48 -7.12
C MET A 142 9.39 6.65 -6.51
N THR A 143 8.07 6.67 -6.71
CA THR A 143 7.15 7.49 -5.93
C THR A 143 6.00 6.63 -5.42
N VAL A 144 5.37 7.04 -4.32
CA VAL A 144 4.21 6.35 -3.73
C VAL A 144 3.03 7.30 -3.75
N ALA A 145 1.87 6.83 -4.21
CA ALA A 145 0.58 7.49 -4.05
C ALA A 145 -0.39 6.50 -3.40
N LEU A 146 -1.01 6.85 -2.28
CA LEU A 146 -1.99 6.00 -1.62
C LEU A 146 -3.40 6.29 -2.15
N CYS A 147 -4.03 5.28 -2.77
CA CYS A 147 -5.45 5.24 -3.14
C CYS A 147 -5.93 6.56 -3.79
N GLY A 148 -6.71 7.37 -3.07
CA GLY A 148 -7.27 8.63 -3.53
C GLY A 148 -6.25 9.74 -3.84
N ASP A 149 -5.00 9.63 -3.40
CA ASP A 149 -3.97 10.64 -3.67
C ASP A 149 -3.82 10.93 -5.16
N LEU A 150 -3.74 9.86 -5.95
CA LEU A 150 -3.51 9.98 -7.38
C LEU A 150 -4.71 10.53 -8.14
N TRP A 151 -5.92 10.34 -7.60
CA TRP A 151 -7.15 10.92 -8.17
C TRP A 151 -7.28 12.41 -7.89
N ILE A 152 -6.77 12.87 -6.75
CA ILE A 152 -6.93 14.27 -6.29
C ILE A 152 -5.72 15.12 -6.71
N TYR A 153 -4.50 14.57 -6.65
CA TYR A 153 -3.25 15.31 -6.84
C TYR A 153 -2.28 14.61 -7.81
N PRO A 154 -2.67 14.19 -9.02
CA PRO A 154 -1.80 13.40 -9.90
C PRO A 154 -0.48 14.11 -10.24
N GLU A 155 -0.50 15.44 -10.34
CA GLU A 155 0.69 16.25 -10.64
C GLU A 155 1.74 16.22 -9.53
N SER A 156 1.36 15.93 -8.29
CA SER A 156 2.26 15.84 -7.14
C SER A 156 3.10 14.57 -7.14
N PHE A 157 2.75 13.57 -7.97
CA PHE A 157 3.40 12.27 -8.03
C PHE A 157 4.16 12.02 -9.34
N ARG A 158 4.46 13.10 -10.08
CA ARG A 158 5.21 12.96 -11.33
C ARG A 158 6.62 12.42 -11.08
N CYS A 159 6.94 11.31 -11.74
CA CYS A 159 8.26 10.71 -11.69
C CYS A 159 8.66 10.15 -13.07
N SER A 160 9.96 10.02 -13.28
CA SER A 160 10.52 9.41 -14.49
C SER A 160 10.66 7.88 -14.36
N GLY A 161 10.57 7.36 -13.16
CA GLY A 161 10.81 5.95 -12.82
C GLY A 161 9.52 5.15 -12.69
N LEU A 162 9.13 4.83 -11.45
CA LEU A 162 8.06 3.89 -11.12
C LEU A 162 7.13 4.47 -10.06
N LEU A 163 5.83 4.45 -10.34
CA LEU A 163 4.79 4.76 -9.37
C LEU A 163 4.32 3.48 -8.67
N ILE A 164 4.35 3.46 -7.33
CA ILE A 164 3.72 2.45 -6.50
C ILE A 164 2.37 3.01 -6.02
N TRP A 165 1.28 2.34 -6.40
CA TRP A 165 -0.08 2.80 -6.12
C TRP A 165 -0.89 1.73 -5.36
N PRO A 166 -0.67 1.56 -4.06
CA PRO A 166 -1.51 0.70 -3.24
C PRO A 166 -2.89 1.33 -3.06
N VAL A 167 -3.92 0.53 -3.26
CA VAL A 167 -5.32 0.96 -3.14
C VAL A 167 -6.09 0.00 -2.24
N TYR A 168 -7.22 0.48 -1.72
CA TYR A 168 -8.32 -0.34 -1.23
C TYR A 168 -9.60 0.10 -1.93
N VAL A 169 -10.10 -0.75 -2.80
CA VAL A 169 -11.36 -0.52 -3.53
C VAL A 169 -12.32 -1.68 -3.30
N ASN A 170 -13.60 -1.35 -3.13
CA ASN A 170 -14.69 -2.29 -2.83
C ASN A 170 -15.63 -2.48 -4.01
N PHE A 171 -15.16 -2.17 -5.20
CA PHE A 171 -15.82 -2.44 -6.48
C PHE A 171 -14.90 -3.27 -7.39
N ASP A 172 -15.43 -3.78 -8.49
CA ASP A 172 -14.70 -4.64 -9.39
C ASP A 172 -13.69 -3.83 -10.22
N LEU A 173 -12.40 -4.16 -10.09
CA LEU A 173 -11.36 -3.69 -11.00
C LEU A 173 -11.37 -4.57 -12.26
N ASP A 174 -12.47 -4.57 -13.00
CA ASP A 174 -12.60 -5.27 -14.26
C ASP A 174 -11.77 -4.61 -15.38
N GLU A 175 -11.95 -5.03 -16.63
CA GLU A 175 -11.16 -4.48 -17.74
C GLU A 175 -11.42 -2.97 -17.96
N SER A 176 -12.66 -2.50 -17.77
CA SER A 176 -13.03 -1.09 -17.89
C SER A 176 -12.40 -0.27 -16.80
N GLU A 177 -12.63 -0.63 -15.54
CA GLU A 177 -12.15 0.08 -14.38
C GLU A 177 -10.62 0.09 -14.31
N SER A 178 -9.97 -1.06 -14.53
CA SER A 178 -8.50 -1.13 -14.56
C SER A 178 -7.89 -0.30 -15.69
N GLY A 179 -8.62 -0.13 -16.80
CA GLY A 179 -8.27 0.77 -17.92
C GLY A 179 -8.31 2.25 -17.48
N GLU A 180 -9.31 2.67 -16.71
CA GLU A 180 -9.38 4.04 -16.17
C GLU A 180 -8.26 4.29 -15.15
N TYR A 181 -7.98 3.32 -14.28
CA TYR A 181 -6.84 3.39 -13.37
C TYR A 181 -5.50 3.50 -14.11
N ALA A 182 -5.33 2.75 -15.21
CA ALA A 182 -4.13 2.85 -16.03
C ALA A 182 -3.94 4.24 -16.66
N LYS A 183 -5.03 4.86 -17.15
CA LYS A 183 -5.00 6.24 -17.68
C LYS A 183 -4.68 7.25 -16.59
N GLN A 184 -5.28 7.11 -15.40
CA GLN A 184 -4.99 7.97 -14.26
C GLN A 184 -3.52 7.88 -13.84
N ALA A 185 -2.96 6.67 -13.75
CA ALA A 185 -1.55 6.48 -13.44
C ALA A 185 -0.61 7.16 -14.45
N ALA A 186 -0.98 7.15 -15.74
CA ALA A 186 -0.19 7.78 -16.80
C ALA A 186 -0.12 9.32 -16.71
N MET A 187 -1.01 9.96 -15.94
CA MET A 187 -0.90 11.40 -15.67
C MET A 187 0.30 11.74 -14.79
N ALA A 188 0.74 10.79 -13.98
CA ALA A 188 1.87 10.94 -13.05
C ALA A 188 3.15 10.25 -13.57
N CYS A 189 3.05 9.01 -14.02
CA CYS A 189 4.22 8.21 -14.35
C CYS A 189 3.95 7.26 -15.53
N GLY A 190 4.96 7.04 -16.38
CA GLY A 190 4.85 6.10 -17.52
C GLY A 190 4.73 4.63 -17.10
N LYS A 191 5.20 4.28 -15.91
CA LYS A 191 5.08 2.93 -15.33
C LYS A 191 4.47 3.00 -13.94
N ALA A 192 3.46 2.18 -13.67
CA ALA A 192 2.82 2.14 -12.37
C ALA A 192 2.44 0.70 -11.96
N LEU A 193 2.55 0.44 -10.67
CA LEU A 193 2.19 -0.81 -10.03
C LEU A 193 1.03 -0.57 -9.07
N LEU A 194 -0.13 -1.15 -9.36
CA LEU A 194 -1.31 -1.08 -8.50
C LEU A 194 -1.52 -2.42 -7.81
N VAL A 195 -1.81 -2.38 -6.52
CA VAL A 195 -2.17 -3.57 -5.73
C VAL A 195 -3.35 -3.28 -4.81
N ASN A 196 -4.35 -4.17 -4.85
CA ASN A 196 -5.57 -4.14 -4.06
C ASN A 196 -5.64 -5.41 -3.22
N PRO A 197 -5.91 -5.36 -1.90
CA PRO A 197 -6.03 -6.56 -1.08
C PRO A 197 -7.37 -7.26 -1.31
N LEU A 198 -7.43 -8.54 -0.97
CA LEU A 198 -8.68 -9.26 -0.76
C LEU A 198 -9.23 -8.96 0.64
N SER A 199 -10.53 -8.76 0.76
CA SER A 199 -11.21 -8.61 2.05
C SER A 199 -12.66 -9.06 1.96
N LYS A 200 -13.18 -9.59 3.07
CA LYS A 200 -14.59 -10.00 3.18
C LYS A 200 -15.48 -8.90 3.73
N GLU A 201 -14.94 -8.05 4.62
CA GLU A 201 -15.69 -6.97 5.28
C GLU A 201 -14.78 -5.75 5.51
N PRO A 202 -15.07 -4.63 4.82
CA PRO A 202 -15.92 -4.55 3.62
C PRO A 202 -15.36 -5.41 2.48
N ILE A 203 -16.19 -5.76 1.51
CA ILE A 203 -15.75 -6.63 0.40
C ILE A 203 -14.75 -5.89 -0.47
N SER A 204 -13.59 -6.54 -0.71
CA SER A 204 -12.65 -6.18 -1.76
C SER A 204 -12.21 -7.45 -2.49
N ARG A 205 -12.28 -7.43 -3.82
CA ARG A 205 -12.02 -8.60 -4.67
C ARG A 205 -10.56 -8.74 -5.08
N GLY A 206 -9.65 -7.94 -4.46
CA GLY A 206 -8.23 -8.01 -4.75
C GLY A 206 -7.87 -7.45 -6.12
N GLY A 207 -6.78 -7.98 -6.66
CA GLY A 207 -6.21 -7.60 -7.95
C GLY A 207 -4.85 -6.93 -7.83
N ALA A 208 -4.00 -7.21 -8.82
CA ALA A 208 -2.71 -6.57 -8.95
C ALA A 208 -2.45 -6.27 -10.42
N PHE A 209 -1.90 -5.09 -10.73
CA PHE A 209 -1.77 -4.62 -12.10
C PHE A 209 -0.42 -3.93 -12.31
N PHE A 210 0.19 -4.20 -13.45
CA PHE A 210 1.25 -3.39 -13.99
C PHE A 210 0.69 -2.56 -15.15
N PHE A 211 0.80 -1.25 -15.03
CA PHE A 211 0.43 -0.28 -16.05
C PHE A 211 1.66 0.29 -16.74
N GLU A 212 1.59 0.43 -18.05
CA GLU A 212 2.60 1.11 -18.84
C GLU A 212 1.93 2.01 -19.88
N ASN A 213 2.26 3.31 -19.84
CA ASN A 213 1.76 4.34 -20.74
C ASN A 213 0.22 4.32 -20.87
N GLY A 214 -0.49 4.24 -19.74
CA GLY A 214 -1.95 4.27 -19.67
C GLY A 214 -2.64 2.98 -20.10
N LYS A 215 -1.94 1.85 -20.13
CA LYS A 215 -2.49 0.54 -20.51
C LYS A 215 -2.10 -0.53 -19.50
N VAL A 216 -3.02 -1.47 -19.27
CA VAL A 216 -2.73 -2.69 -18.49
C VAL A 216 -1.78 -3.58 -19.31
N LYS A 217 -0.62 -3.90 -18.73
CA LYS A 217 0.39 -4.79 -19.34
C LYS A 217 0.35 -6.19 -18.75
N GLN A 218 0.19 -6.28 -17.44
CA GLN A 218 0.09 -7.54 -16.70
C GLN A 218 -0.92 -7.37 -15.58
N SER A 219 -1.61 -8.42 -15.22
CA SER A 219 -2.54 -8.42 -14.10
C SER A 219 -2.66 -9.78 -13.43
N LEU A 220 -2.88 -9.76 -12.11
CA LEU A 220 -3.48 -10.85 -11.35
C LEU A 220 -4.97 -10.49 -11.20
N GLY A 221 -5.84 -11.34 -11.77
CA GLY A 221 -7.28 -11.05 -11.79
C GLY A 221 -7.93 -11.02 -10.41
N LEU A 222 -9.19 -10.58 -10.38
CA LEU A 222 -10.03 -10.52 -9.18
C LEU A 222 -10.23 -11.90 -8.55
N ASP A 223 -10.53 -11.93 -7.25
CA ASP A 223 -10.79 -13.13 -6.43
C ASP A 223 -9.63 -14.14 -6.42
N LYS A 224 -8.43 -13.70 -6.79
CA LYS A 224 -7.24 -14.54 -6.79
C LYS A 224 -6.27 -14.09 -5.73
N GLU A 225 -6.00 -14.96 -4.78
CA GLU A 225 -4.89 -14.80 -3.86
C GLU A 225 -3.57 -15.19 -4.57
N GLY A 226 -2.56 -14.35 -4.43
CA GLY A 226 -1.25 -14.60 -5.03
C GLY A 226 -0.40 -13.36 -5.23
N VAL A 227 0.74 -13.55 -5.89
CA VAL A 227 1.70 -12.48 -6.19
C VAL A 227 1.86 -12.34 -7.71
N LEU A 228 1.63 -11.14 -8.23
CA LEU A 228 2.06 -10.76 -9.57
C LEU A 228 3.50 -10.26 -9.52
N VAL A 229 4.44 -10.98 -10.11
CA VAL A 229 5.85 -10.54 -10.18
C VAL A 229 6.09 -9.77 -11.47
N VAL A 230 6.57 -8.54 -11.34
CA VAL A 230 6.88 -7.62 -12.46
C VAL A 230 8.37 -7.31 -12.44
N GLU A 231 9.00 -7.35 -13.61
CA GLU A 231 10.38 -6.88 -13.79
C GLU A 231 10.37 -5.44 -14.30
N VAL A 232 11.07 -4.53 -13.58
CA VAL A 232 11.12 -3.11 -13.84
C VAL A 232 12.56 -2.61 -14.03
#